data_018cb86e017b751316e30be46c4ffd2f
#
_entry.id   018cb86e017b751316e30be46c4ffd2f
#
_cell.length_a   1.000
_cell.length_b   1.000
_cell.length_c   1.000
_cell.angle_alpha   90.00
_cell.angle_beta   90.00
_cell.angle_gamma   90.00
#
_symmetry.space_group_name_H-M   'P 1'
#
loop_
_entity.id
_entity.type
_entity.pdbx_description
1 polymer ?
#
loop_
_entity_poly.entity_id
_entity_poly.type
_entity_poly.pdbx_seq_one_letter_code
_entity_poly.pdbx_strand_id
1 'polypeptide(L)'
;IYKEVVYFDIKGQEKFKISEINDKKLDLSQKNNTYIKAESYFEDIKSLKEGEIYVSDVIGAYVGSKIIGTFTKEKTKKSSLAFRPELHGYAGKENPLGKRFEAIVRFITPVFSQGKKVGYISLALDHRHIMEYTDTVNPVKEHKQDIADASVGNYAFMWNFEGQNISHPRDYFIVGYNENTGEKVPGWVSADVQKQYQESKSKSLHEFLKTYPKFEEQSLTKKPNLKQLKQKGELGLDCRYLNFAPQCQGWMQVTENGGYGSFIIYWSKVWKLTTAATIPYYTGKYKNTKRGFGFVTIGANVDEFHSAANKTKMKIEEV
;
A
#
# COMPACT_ATOMS: atom_id res chain seq x y z
N ILE A 1 1.89 -5.82 17.27
CA ILE A 1 2.69 -4.91 16.42
C ILE A 1 3.60 -5.71 15.48
N TYR A 2 4.44 -6.61 16.00
CA TYR A 2 5.30 -7.46 15.18
C TYR A 2 4.67 -8.84 15.01
N LYS A 3 4.61 -9.31 13.76
CA LYS A 3 4.14 -10.67 13.43
C LYS A 3 5.23 -11.71 13.56
N GLU A 4 6.51 -11.29 13.52
CA GLU A 4 7.62 -12.21 13.56
C GLU A 4 8.90 -11.53 14.09
N VAL A 5 9.63 -12.25 14.93
CA VAL A 5 10.99 -11.94 15.37
C VAL A 5 11.86 -13.16 15.10
N VAL A 6 12.94 -13.00 14.36
CA VAL A 6 13.82 -14.11 13.94
C VAL A 6 15.25 -13.73 14.13
N TYR A 7 16.07 -14.66 14.65
CA TYR A 7 17.50 -14.67 14.50
C TYR A 7 17.91 -15.81 13.56
N PHE A 8 18.71 -15.49 12.55
CA PHE A 8 19.28 -16.45 11.61
C PHE A 8 20.77 -16.19 11.39
N ASP A 9 21.50 -17.25 11.08
CA ASP A 9 22.95 -17.17 10.87
C ASP A 9 23.33 -16.55 9.51
N ILE A 10 24.62 -16.35 9.27
CA ILE A 10 25.14 -15.77 8.02
C ILE A 10 24.83 -16.61 6.77
N LYS A 11 24.41 -17.87 6.94
CA LYS A 11 24.00 -18.77 5.83
C LYS A 11 22.50 -18.74 5.59
N GLY A 12 21.72 -17.99 6.40
CA GLY A 12 20.27 -17.89 6.29
C GLY A 12 19.49 -18.90 7.13
N GLN A 13 20.17 -19.75 7.93
CA GLN A 13 19.50 -20.75 8.76
C GLN A 13 18.90 -20.12 10.01
N GLU A 14 17.59 -20.21 10.18
CA GLU A 14 16.90 -19.74 11.37
C GLU A 14 17.33 -20.53 12.61
N LYS A 15 17.73 -19.83 13.66
CA LYS A 15 18.16 -20.40 14.94
C LYS A 15 17.14 -20.16 16.03
N PHE A 16 16.57 -18.96 16.06
CA PHE A 16 15.52 -18.57 16.99
C PHE A 16 14.37 -17.89 16.21
N LYS A 17 13.15 -18.19 16.61
CA LYS A 17 11.95 -17.65 15.96
C LYS A 17 10.80 -17.55 16.95
N ILE A 18 10.14 -16.39 16.95
CA ILE A 18 8.79 -16.17 17.48
C ILE A 18 7.97 -15.62 16.33
N SER A 19 6.90 -16.29 15.96
CA SER A 19 6.16 -15.95 14.74
C SER A 19 4.68 -16.32 14.84
N GLU A 20 3.83 -15.40 14.35
CA GLU A 20 2.42 -15.67 14.05
C GLU A 20 2.23 -16.12 12.59
N ILE A 21 3.28 -16.11 11.78
CA ILE A 21 3.25 -16.44 10.35
C ILE A 21 3.52 -17.94 10.14
N ASN A 22 4.62 -18.42 10.70
CA ASN A 22 5.07 -19.80 10.55
C ASN A 22 6.07 -20.12 11.68
N ASP A 23 5.82 -21.17 12.43
CA ASP A 23 6.63 -21.62 13.57
C ASP A 23 7.84 -22.50 13.17
N LYS A 24 7.86 -23.00 11.92
CA LYS A 24 8.95 -23.83 11.41
C LYS A 24 10.19 -22.99 11.15
N LYS A 25 11.35 -23.51 11.56
CA LYS A 25 12.66 -22.92 11.24
C LYS A 25 13.05 -23.29 9.81
N LEU A 26 13.34 -22.27 9.00
CA LEU A 26 13.60 -22.39 7.58
C LEU A 26 14.98 -21.82 7.20
N ASP A 27 15.40 -22.11 5.98
CA ASP A 27 16.53 -21.48 5.33
C ASP A 27 16.07 -20.23 4.57
N LEU A 28 16.30 -19.04 5.12
CA LEU A 28 15.90 -17.76 4.56
C LEU A 28 16.76 -17.30 3.38
N SER A 29 17.85 -18.02 3.06
CA SER A 29 18.58 -17.80 1.81
C SER A 29 17.74 -18.19 0.58
N GLN A 30 16.73 -19.02 0.78
CA GLN A 30 15.83 -19.48 -0.25
C GLN A 30 14.56 -18.62 -0.28
N LYS A 31 14.32 -17.91 -1.38
CA LYS A 31 13.14 -17.06 -1.57
C LYS A 31 11.82 -17.79 -1.24
N ASN A 32 11.71 -19.05 -1.60
CA ASN A 32 10.51 -19.88 -1.37
C ASN A 32 10.19 -20.11 0.11
N ASN A 33 11.13 -19.86 1.00
CA ASN A 33 10.98 -20.00 2.45
C ASN A 33 10.64 -18.66 3.14
N THR A 34 10.62 -17.57 2.39
CA THR A 34 10.28 -16.24 2.92
C THR A 34 8.76 -16.02 2.93
N TYR A 35 8.33 -14.93 3.56
CA TYR A 35 6.91 -14.58 3.65
C TYR A 35 6.29 -14.49 2.25
N ILE A 36 5.23 -15.26 2.03
CA ILE A 36 4.53 -15.43 0.74
C ILE A 36 5.46 -15.66 -0.46
N LYS A 37 6.65 -16.18 -0.25
CA LYS A 37 7.68 -16.42 -1.27
C LYS A 37 8.10 -15.16 -2.06
N ALA A 38 7.91 -13.99 -1.49
CA ALA A 38 8.04 -12.72 -2.21
C ALA A 38 9.29 -11.91 -1.82
N GLU A 39 9.99 -12.29 -0.75
CA GLU A 39 11.12 -11.54 -0.24
C GLU A 39 12.45 -12.03 -0.85
N SER A 40 13.31 -11.09 -1.27
CA SER A 40 14.63 -11.36 -1.84
C SER A 40 15.77 -10.67 -1.09
N TYR A 41 15.53 -10.31 0.18
CA TYR A 41 16.45 -9.49 0.97
C TYR A 41 17.77 -10.16 1.30
N PHE A 42 17.89 -11.50 1.23
CA PHE A 42 19.05 -12.21 1.75
C PHE A 42 20.36 -11.76 1.11
N GLU A 43 20.37 -11.47 -0.18
CA GLU A 43 21.56 -10.93 -0.86
C GLU A 43 21.84 -9.48 -0.45
N ASP A 44 20.82 -8.66 -0.30
CA ASP A 44 20.95 -7.25 0.04
C ASP A 44 21.56 -7.05 1.43
N ILE A 45 21.18 -7.90 2.40
CA ILE A 45 21.64 -7.77 3.78
C ILE A 45 23.10 -8.23 4.01
N LYS A 46 23.70 -8.97 3.08
CA LYS A 46 25.10 -9.42 3.20
C LYS A 46 26.07 -8.25 3.31
N SER A 47 25.78 -7.16 2.63
CA SER A 47 26.60 -5.94 2.61
C SER A 47 26.44 -5.05 3.85
N LEU A 48 25.44 -5.28 4.70
CA LEU A 48 25.18 -4.45 5.88
C LEU A 48 26.34 -4.47 6.87
N LYS A 49 26.70 -3.28 7.33
CA LYS A 49 27.67 -3.05 8.40
C LYS A 49 26.97 -3.01 9.75
N GLU A 50 27.77 -3.03 10.82
CA GLU A 50 27.28 -2.89 12.18
C GLU A 50 26.48 -1.59 12.34
N GLY A 51 25.26 -1.68 12.92
CA GLY A 51 24.35 -0.57 13.11
C GLY A 51 23.50 -0.20 11.86
N GLU A 52 23.77 -0.80 10.70
CA GLU A 52 22.92 -0.58 9.52
C GLU A 52 21.66 -1.44 9.59
N ILE A 53 20.59 -0.93 8.99
CA ILE A 53 19.28 -1.58 8.96
C ILE A 53 18.80 -1.69 7.51
N TYR A 54 18.41 -2.90 7.11
CA TYR A 54 17.59 -3.12 5.91
C TYR A 54 16.11 -2.93 6.24
N VAL A 55 15.38 -2.29 5.34
CA VAL A 55 13.92 -2.16 5.43
C VAL A 55 13.33 -2.60 4.10
N SER A 56 12.39 -3.53 4.14
CA SER A 56 11.70 -4.00 2.93
C SER A 56 10.65 -3.00 2.42
N ASP A 57 10.14 -3.24 1.22
CA ASP A 57 8.83 -2.72 0.83
C ASP A 57 7.72 -3.38 1.65
N VAL A 58 6.50 -2.92 1.46
CA VAL A 58 5.31 -3.63 1.92
C VAL A 58 5.18 -4.92 1.12
N ILE A 59 5.29 -6.05 1.81
CA ILE A 59 5.16 -7.39 1.25
C ILE A 59 3.87 -8.00 1.77
N GLY A 60 2.90 -8.20 0.89
CA GLY A 60 1.60 -8.72 1.30
C GLY A 60 0.75 -9.24 0.15
N ALA A 61 -0.33 -9.88 0.53
CA ALA A 61 -1.29 -10.50 -0.40
C ALA A 61 -2.73 -10.30 0.07
N TYR A 62 -3.65 -10.59 -0.81
CA TYR A 62 -5.08 -10.59 -0.51
C TYR A 62 -5.50 -11.93 0.08
N VAL A 63 -6.00 -11.90 1.30
CA VAL A 63 -6.52 -13.06 2.03
C VAL A 63 -8.04 -12.99 2.22
N GLY A 64 -8.66 -14.11 2.52
CA GLY A 64 -10.10 -14.15 2.77
C GLY A 64 -10.52 -13.31 3.98
N SER A 65 -11.67 -12.62 3.88
CA SER A 65 -12.28 -11.87 4.96
C SER A 65 -13.69 -12.37 5.24
N LYS A 66 -14.07 -12.41 6.52
CA LYS A 66 -15.44 -12.73 6.95
C LYS A 66 -16.43 -11.58 6.67
N ILE A 67 -15.93 -10.39 6.39
CA ILE A 67 -16.76 -9.21 6.11
C ILE A 67 -16.74 -8.93 4.63
N ILE A 68 -17.91 -8.90 4.01
CA ILE A 68 -18.11 -8.46 2.63
C ILE A 68 -18.84 -7.11 2.65
N GLY A 69 -18.35 -6.15 1.86
CA GLY A 69 -18.83 -4.78 1.85
C GLY A 69 -18.31 -3.96 3.03
N THR A 70 -19.06 -2.94 3.45
CA THR A 70 -18.61 -1.97 4.47
C THR A 70 -18.45 -2.62 5.84
N PHE A 71 -17.39 -2.25 6.55
CA PHE A 71 -17.12 -2.69 7.93
C PHE A 71 -17.94 -1.85 8.91
N THR A 72 -18.96 -2.46 9.48
CA THR A 72 -19.85 -1.81 10.45
C THR A 72 -19.96 -2.65 11.73
N LYS A 73 -20.39 -1.99 12.80
CA LYS A 73 -20.64 -2.69 14.10
C LYS A 73 -21.63 -3.84 13.94
N GLU A 74 -22.66 -3.65 13.13
CA GLU A 74 -23.69 -4.67 12.89
C GLU A 74 -23.15 -5.88 12.14
N LYS A 75 -22.30 -5.65 11.11
CA LYS A 75 -21.67 -6.73 10.34
C LYS A 75 -20.68 -7.51 11.18
N THR A 76 -19.85 -6.83 11.95
CA THR A 76 -18.89 -7.52 12.84
C THR A 76 -19.60 -8.36 13.88
N LYS A 77 -20.67 -7.85 14.48
CA LYS A 77 -21.51 -8.61 15.41
C LYS A 77 -22.11 -9.86 14.75
N LYS A 78 -22.66 -9.74 13.55
CA LYS A 78 -23.20 -10.90 12.78
C LYS A 78 -22.13 -11.93 12.44
N SER A 79 -20.89 -11.52 12.28
CA SER A 79 -19.76 -12.40 11.97
C SER A 79 -19.00 -12.88 13.21
N SER A 80 -19.51 -12.62 14.41
CA SER A 80 -18.86 -12.91 15.69
C SER A 80 -17.45 -12.33 15.81
N LEU A 81 -17.25 -11.13 15.24
CA LEU A 81 -16.01 -10.38 15.30
C LEU A 81 -16.17 -9.16 16.19
N ALA A 82 -15.12 -8.80 16.94
CA ALA A 82 -15.07 -7.52 17.63
C ALA A 82 -14.97 -6.37 16.59
N PHE A 83 -15.69 -5.27 16.85
CA PHE A 83 -15.52 -4.05 16.07
C PHE A 83 -14.27 -3.31 16.56
N ARG A 84 -13.17 -3.52 15.85
CA ARG A 84 -11.86 -2.93 16.16
C ARG A 84 -11.23 -2.39 14.89
N PRO A 85 -11.71 -1.23 14.40
CA PRO A 85 -11.23 -0.64 13.15
C PRO A 85 -9.72 -0.36 13.17
N GLU A 86 -9.18 -0.04 14.34
CA GLU A 86 -7.75 0.18 14.56
C GLU A 86 -6.88 -1.08 14.35
N LEU A 87 -7.47 -2.27 14.49
CA LEU A 87 -6.80 -3.55 14.28
C LEU A 87 -7.22 -4.24 12.98
N HIS A 88 -8.39 -3.88 12.47
CA HIS A 88 -9.04 -4.55 11.36
C HIS A 88 -9.43 -3.56 10.25
N GLY A 89 -8.61 -2.51 10.05
CA GLY A 89 -8.84 -1.47 9.05
C GLY A 89 -9.13 -1.98 7.63
N TYR A 90 -8.67 -3.17 7.33
CA TYR A 90 -8.93 -3.86 6.07
C TYR A 90 -10.41 -3.93 5.69
N ALA A 91 -11.27 -4.05 6.67
CA ALA A 91 -12.68 -4.37 6.43
C ALA A 91 -13.57 -3.15 6.45
N GLY A 92 -13.04 -1.97 6.64
CA GLY A 92 -13.83 -0.77 6.89
C GLY A 92 -14.47 -0.17 5.72
N LYS A 93 -14.64 -0.89 4.71
CA LYS A 93 -14.74 -0.21 3.48
C LYS A 93 -15.55 -1.03 2.53
N GLU A 94 -15.53 -0.60 1.32
CA GLU A 94 -16.01 -1.43 0.25
C GLU A 94 -15.09 -2.66 0.13
N ASN A 95 -15.56 -3.80 0.61
CA ASN A 95 -14.93 -5.10 0.41
C ASN A 95 -15.82 -6.00 -0.45
N PRO A 96 -15.97 -5.72 -1.74
CA PRO A 96 -16.89 -6.46 -2.62
C PRO A 96 -16.45 -7.90 -2.87
N LEU A 97 -15.18 -8.21 -2.65
CA LEU A 97 -14.59 -9.51 -2.97
C LEU A 97 -14.51 -10.45 -1.77
N GLY A 98 -14.83 -9.98 -0.56
CA GLY A 98 -14.60 -10.74 0.67
C GLY A 98 -13.12 -11.04 0.91
N LYS A 99 -12.24 -10.14 0.47
CA LYS A 99 -10.80 -10.21 0.67
C LYS A 99 -10.32 -8.98 1.43
N ARG A 100 -9.24 -9.15 2.18
CA ARG A 100 -8.52 -8.08 2.86
C ARG A 100 -7.05 -8.17 2.52
N PHE A 101 -6.33 -7.08 2.68
CA PHE A 101 -4.89 -7.06 2.47
C PHE A 101 -4.15 -7.36 3.77
N GLU A 102 -3.32 -8.38 3.78
CA GLU A 102 -2.39 -8.68 4.86
C GLU A 102 -0.97 -8.55 4.38
N ALA A 103 -0.14 -7.83 5.13
CA ALA A 103 1.23 -7.58 4.75
C ALA A 103 2.15 -7.39 5.96
N ILE A 104 3.44 -7.37 5.68
CA ILE A 104 4.50 -7.01 6.61
C ILE A 104 5.43 -5.96 5.99
N VAL A 105 6.13 -5.23 6.86
CA VAL A 105 7.36 -4.52 6.54
C VAL A 105 8.47 -5.12 7.39
N ARG A 106 9.53 -5.57 6.75
CA ARG A 106 10.62 -6.26 7.40
C ARG A 106 11.80 -5.34 7.68
N PHE A 107 12.28 -5.37 8.92
CA PHE A 107 13.49 -4.70 9.37
C PHE A 107 14.54 -5.75 9.70
N ILE A 108 15.76 -5.62 9.17
CA ILE A 108 16.84 -6.58 9.42
C ILE A 108 18.10 -5.82 9.77
N THR A 109 18.76 -6.24 10.84
CA THR A 109 20.07 -5.71 11.24
C THR A 109 21.07 -6.85 11.44
N PRO A 110 22.35 -6.68 11.08
CA PRO A 110 23.38 -7.69 11.33
C PRO A 110 23.77 -7.74 12.81
N VAL A 111 24.10 -8.92 13.26
CA VAL A 111 24.62 -9.17 14.60
C VAL A 111 26.12 -9.47 14.51
N PHE A 112 26.91 -8.77 15.31
CA PHE A 112 28.36 -8.96 15.40
C PHE A 112 28.73 -9.53 16.75
N SER A 113 29.74 -10.40 16.77
CA SER A 113 30.38 -10.93 17.96
C SER A 113 31.89 -10.88 17.76
N GLN A 114 32.61 -10.23 18.67
CA GLN A 114 34.07 -10.04 18.58
C GLN A 114 34.50 -9.48 17.20
N GLY A 115 33.77 -8.50 16.68
CA GLY A 115 34.04 -7.86 15.39
C GLY A 115 33.70 -8.70 14.13
N LYS A 116 33.17 -9.91 14.30
CA LYS A 116 32.72 -10.77 13.18
C LYS A 116 31.23 -10.82 13.10
N LYS A 117 30.70 -10.69 11.89
CA LYS A 117 29.25 -10.88 11.63
C LYS A 117 28.89 -12.35 11.87
N VAL A 118 27.97 -12.62 12.78
CA VAL A 118 27.55 -13.98 13.16
C VAL A 118 26.13 -14.32 12.69
N GLY A 119 25.34 -13.33 12.32
CA GLY A 119 23.97 -13.54 11.87
C GLY A 119 23.21 -12.23 11.73
N TYR A 120 21.88 -12.33 11.77
CA TYR A 120 20.96 -11.21 11.59
C TYR A 120 19.75 -11.36 12.52
N ILE A 121 19.25 -10.23 13.00
CA ILE A 121 17.93 -10.15 13.64
C ILE A 121 16.96 -9.52 12.64
N SER A 122 15.81 -10.16 12.47
CA SER A 122 14.72 -9.71 11.62
C SER A 122 13.46 -9.50 12.43
N LEU A 123 12.80 -8.37 12.19
CA LEU A 123 11.48 -8.03 12.73
C LEU A 123 10.51 -7.86 11.56
N ALA A 124 9.36 -8.52 11.59
CA ALA A 124 8.27 -8.29 10.63
C ALA A 124 7.18 -7.46 11.31
N LEU A 125 7.13 -6.17 10.97
CA LEU A 125 6.07 -5.26 11.42
C LEU A 125 4.78 -5.60 10.69
N ASP A 126 3.67 -5.70 11.43
CA ASP A 126 2.33 -5.83 10.84
C ASP A 126 1.96 -4.55 10.07
N HIS A 127 1.67 -4.67 8.79
CA HIS A 127 1.33 -3.56 7.91
C HIS A 127 0.09 -2.78 8.37
N ARG A 128 -0.80 -3.37 9.17
CA ARG A 128 -1.95 -2.67 9.75
C ARG A 128 -1.56 -1.39 10.50
N HIS A 129 -0.37 -1.37 11.13
CA HIS A 129 0.15 -0.16 11.77
C HIS A 129 0.46 0.97 10.78
N ILE A 130 0.81 0.64 9.54
CA ILE A 130 0.96 1.64 8.47
C ILE A 130 -0.41 2.10 7.99
N MET A 131 -1.36 1.18 7.83
CA MET A 131 -2.72 1.50 7.39
C MET A 131 -3.48 2.39 8.38
N GLU A 132 -3.19 2.34 9.67
CA GLU A 132 -3.78 3.21 10.69
C GLU A 132 -3.57 4.71 10.38
N TYR A 133 -2.47 5.07 9.74
CA TYR A 133 -2.18 6.46 9.34
C TYR A 133 -3.01 6.95 8.15
N THR A 134 -3.72 6.08 7.47
CA THR A 134 -4.54 6.42 6.32
C THR A 134 -6.00 6.07 6.53
N ASP A 135 -6.28 4.92 7.12
CA ASP A 135 -7.62 4.35 7.21
C ASP A 135 -8.58 5.15 8.05
N THR A 136 -8.09 5.81 9.08
CA THR A 136 -8.89 6.55 10.05
C THR A 136 -8.85 8.07 9.85
N VAL A 137 -8.20 8.57 8.80
CA VAL A 137 -8.07 10.00 8.52
C VAL A 137 -9.24 10.53 7.71
N ASN A 138 -9.90 11.58 8.20
CA ASN A 138 -10.86 12.38 7.43
C ASN A 138 -10.39 13.86 7.40
N PRO A 139 -10.07 14.41 6.22
CA PRO A 139 -9.48 15.76 6.13
C PRO A 139 -10.49 16.92 6.36
N VAL A 140 -11.79 16.65 6.37
CA VAL A 140 -12.84 17.69 6.45
C VAL A 140 -13.66 17.64 7.73
N LYS A 141 -13.46 16.65 8.59
CA LYS A 141 -14.18 16.46 9.86
C LYS A 141 -13.18 16.29 11.00
N GLU A 142 -13.55 15.49 12.00
CA GLU A 142 -12.60 15.09 13.03
C GLU A 142 -11.40 14.39 12.38
N HIS A 143 -10.21 14.71 12.84
CA HIS A 143 -8.97 14.18 12.25
C HIS A 143 -8.88 12.66 12.32
N LYS A 144 -9.61 12.03 13.23
CA LYS A 144 -9.67 10.57 13.39
C LYS A 144 -11.10 10.10 13.47
N GLN A 145 -11.41 9.04 12.77
CA GLN A 145 -12.72 8.40 12.75
C GLN A 145 -12.55 6.88 12.70
N ASP A 146 -13.65 6.14 12.90
CA ASP A 146 -13.60 4.67 12.90
C ASP A 146 -12.98 4.11 11.63
N ILE A 147 -13.47 4.52 10.47
CA ILE A 147 -12.87 4.18 9.16
C ILE A 147 -13.37 5.18 8.11
N ALA A 148 -12.48 5.63 7.23
CA ALA A 148 -12.82 6.55 6.16
C ALA A 148 -13.72 5.87 5.10
N ASP A 149 -14.84 6.51 4.77
CA ASP A 149 -15.64 6.14 3.60
C ASP A 149 -15.05 6.81 2.35
N ALA A 150 -14.35 6.03 1.55
CA ALA A 150 -13.73 6.54 0.33
C ALA A 150 -14.76 6.99 -0.74
N SER A 151 -16.05 6.65 -0.61
CA SER A 151 -17.08 7.03 -1.60
C SER A 151 -17.39 8.53 -1.56
N VAL A 152 -17.24 9.17 -0.39
CA VAL A 152 -17.47 10.61 -0.24
C VAL A 152 -16.27 11.47 -0.65
N GLY A 153 -15.13 10.85 -0.95
CA GLY A 153 -13.95 11.53 -1.46
C GLY A 153 -13.00 12.13 -0.42
N ASN A 154 -13.26 11.92 0.88
CA ASN A 154 -12.48 12.43 2.00
C ASN A 154 -11.69 11.31 2.65
N TYR A 155 -10.48 11.06 2.20
CA TYR A 155 -9.65 9.97 2.71
C TYR A 155 -8.18 10.19 2.41
N ALA A 156 -7.34 9.47 3.15
CA ALA A 156 -5.90 9.39 2.92
C ALA A 156 -5.51 8.01 2.39
N PHE A 157 -4.40 7.94 1.69
CA PHE A 157 -3.81 6.70 1.21
C PHE A 157 -2.31 6.89 0.96
N MET A 158 -1.57 5.78 0.83
CA MET A 158 -0.12 5.82 0.83
C MET A 158 0.45 5.03 -0.35
N TRP A 159 1.58 5.50 -0.85
CA TRP A 159 2.31 4.97 -1.98
C TRP A 159 3.75 4.68 -1.59
N ASN A 160 4.35 3.65 -2.17
CA ASN A 160 5.80 3.49 -2.08
C ASN A 160 6.52 4.51 -3.00
N PHE A 161 7.83 4.53 -2.94
CA PHE A 161 8.65 5.48 -3.71
C PHE A 161 8.53 5.32 -5.24
N GLU A 162 8.08 4.17 -5.72
CA GLU A 162 7.83 3.90 -7.14
C GLU A 162 6.44 4.34 -7.60
N GLY A 163 5.53 4.69 -6.69
CA GLY A 163 4.15 5.06 -7.00
C GLY A 163 3.17 3.87 -7.00
N GLN A 164 3.52 2.77 -6.34
CA GLN A 164 2.60 1.67 -6.09
C GLN A 164 1.83 1.93 -4.79
N ASN A 165 0.53 1.73 -4.82
CA ASN A 165 -0.31 1.91 -3.64
C ASN A 165 0.00 0.84 -2.59
N ILE A 166 0.28 1.27 -1.37
CA ILE A 166 0.63 0.41 -0.23
C ILE A 166 -0.33 0.52 0.95
N SER A 167 -1.22 1.50 0.95
CA SER A 167 -2.29 1.65 1.93
C SER A 167 -3.44 2.44 1.32
N HIS A 168 -4.66 1.93 1.42
CA HIS A 168 -5.85 2.56 0.87
C HIS A 168 -7.10 2.14 1.65
N PRO A 169 -8.06 3.04 1.89
CA PRO A 169 -9.37 2.65 2.42
C PRO A 169 -10.07 1.54 1.63
N ARG A 170 -9.78 1.35 0.40
CA ARG A 170 -10.22 0.20 -0.41
C ARG A 170 -9.05 -0.74 -0.58
N ASP A 171 -9.01 -1.83 0.18
CA ASP A 171 -7.90 -2.78 0.16
C ASP A 171 -7.54 -3.25 -1.25
N TYR A 172 -8.55 -3.47 -2.10
CA TYR A 172 -8.35 -3.93 -3.47
C TYR A 172 -7.59 -2.95 -4.38
N PHE A 173 -7.25 -1.76 -3.91
CA PHE A 173 -6.36 -0.83 -4.61
C PHE A 173 -4.89 -0.97 -4.22
N ILE A 174 -4.57 -1.73 -3.18
CA ILE A 174 -3.19 -1.95 -2.75
C ILE A 174 -2.51 -2.95 -3.70
N VAL A 175 -1.30 -2.64 -4.13
CA VAL A 175 -0.50 -3.54 -4.96
C VAL A 175 0.19 -4.58 -4.10
N GLY A 176 -0.21 -5.84 -4.27
CA GLY A 176 0.30 -6.97 -3.51
C GLY A 176 1.05 -8.00 -4.35
N TYR A 177 1.20 -9.18 -3.77
CA TYR A 177 1.85 -10.32 -4.37
C TYR A 177 0.88 -11.50 -4.44
N ASN A 178 1.09 -12.40 -5.37
CA ASN A 178 0.42 -13.68 -5.39
C ASN A 178 1.05 -14.57 -4.30
N GLU A 179 0.26 -15.00 -3.32
CA GLU A 179 0.73 -15.78 -2.17
C GLU A 179 1.33 -17.14 -2.54
N ASN A 180 0.97 -17.69 -3.70
CA ASN A 180 1.43 -19.00 -4.15
C ASN A 180 2.74 -18.92 -4.93
N THR A 181 2.92 -17.85 -5.74
CA THR A 181 4.08 -17.70 -6.62
C THR A 181 5.12 -16.71 -6.12
N GLY A 182 4.74 -15.80 -5.21
CA GLY A 182 5.58 -14.70 -4.76
C GLY A 182 5.85 -13.65 -5.84
N GLU A 183 5.06 -13.65 -6.90
CA GLU A 183 5.13 -12.65 -7.96
C GLU A 183 4.26 -11.45 -7.63
N LYS A 184 4.74 -10.26 -7.98
CA LYS A 184 4.00 -9.03 -7.81
C LYS A 184 2.75 -9.02 -8.70
N VAL A 185 1.60 -8.72 -8.13
CA VAL A 185 0.36 -8.57 -8.90
C VAL A 185 0.48 -7.28 -9.73
N PRO A 186 0.14 -7.31 -11.02
CA PRO A 186 0.22 -6.13 -11.86
C PRO A 186 -0.79 -5.07 -11.42
N GLY A 187 -0.42 -3.81 -11.63
CA GLY A 187 -1.32 -2.69 -11.41
C GLY A 187 -2.45 -2.62 -12.44
N TRP A 188 -3.46 -1.85 -12.12
CA TRP A 188 -4.57 -1.53 -13.02
C TRP A 188 -4.08 -0.68 -14.19
N VAL A 189 -4.35 -1.09 -15.41
CA VAL A 189 -3.93 -0.43 -16.66
C VAL A 189 -5.12 0.08 -17.45
N SER A 190 -4.89 0.98 -18.42
CA SER A 190 -5.93 1.46 -19.31
C SER A 190 -6.46 0.37 -20.24
N ALA A 191 -7.61 0.60 -20.86
CA ALA A 191 -8.24 -0.37 -21.75
C ALA A 191 -7.41 -0.67 -22.99
N ASP A 192 -6.70 0.29 -23.52
CA ASP A 192 -5.80 0.15 -24.66
C ASP A 192 -4.54 -0.68 -24.31
N VAL A 193 -3.96 -0.47 -23.14
CA VAL A 193 -2.84 -1.29 -22.65
C VAL A 193 -3.29 -2.72 -22.40
N GLN A 194 -4.46 -2.91 -21.80
CA GLN A 194 -5.04 -4.24 -21.58
C GLN A 194 -5.25 -4.98 -22.92
N LYS A 195 -5.75 -4.27 -23.94
CA LYS A 195 -5.93 -4.83 -25.28
C LYS A 195 -4.57 -5.25 -25.90
N GLN A 196 -3.58 -4.37 -25.85
CA GLN A 196 -2.23 -4.67 -26.37
C GLN A 196 -1.59 -5.86 -25.64
N TYR A 197 -1.78 -5.97 -24.34
CA TYR A 197 -1.34 -7.15 -23.59
C TYR A 197 -2.02 -8.44 -24.10
N GLN A 198 -3.33 -8.42 -24.30
CA GLN A 198 -4.09 -9.58 -24.80
C GLN A 198 -3.63 -10.00 -26.21
N GLU A 199 -3.22 -9.06 -27.04
CA GLU A 199 -2.68 -9.29 -28.39
C GLU A 199 -1.18 -9.70 -28.36
N SER A 200 -0.49 -9.49 -27.22
CA SER A 200 0.91 -9.83 -27.06
C SER A 200 1.13 -11.33 -26.82
N LYS A 201 2.38 -11.79 -26.99
CA LYS A 201 2.80 -13.14 -26.64
C LYS A 201 3.31 -13.26 -25.19
N SER A 202 3.15 -12.21 -24.37
CA SER A 202 3.64 -12.19 -23.01
C SER A 202 2.88 -13.17 -22.11
N LYS A 203 3.60 -13.89 -21.26
CA LYS A 203 3.00 -14.90 -20.36
C LYS A 203 2.14 -14.28 -19.26
N SER A 204 2.44 -13.06 -18.88
CA SER A 204 1.68 -12.34 -17.85
C SER A 204 1.67 -10.84 -18.11
N LEU A 205 0.66 -10.13 -17.58
CA LEU A 205 0.61 -8.66 -17.64
C LEU A 205 1.84 -8.04 -16.95
N HIS A 206 2.33 -8.65 -15.89
CA HIS A 206 3.54 -8.18 -15.21
C HIS A 206 4.79 -8.23 -16.12
N GLU A 207 4.99 -9.30 -16.89
CA GLU A 207 6.08 -9.39 -17.86
C GLU A 207 5.93 -8.37 -19.00
N PHE A 208 4.70 -8.22 -19.50
CA PHE A 208 4.40 -7.23 -20.53
C PHE A 208 4.75 -5.81 -20.07
N LEU A 209 4.35 -5.44 -18.83
CA LEU A 209 4.60 -4.10 -18.28
C LEU A 209 6.08 -3.82 -17.99
N LYS A 210 6.94 -4.82 -17.86
CA LYS A 210 8.40 -4.60 -17.72
C LYS A 210 9.00 -3.93 -18.94
N THR A 211 8.50 -4.23 -20.13
CA THR A 211 8.98 -3.70 -21.41
C THR A 211 8.07 -2.63 -21.98
N TYR A 212 6.90 -2.44 -21.40
CA TYR A 212 5.94 -1.44 -21.87
C TYR A 212 6.38 -0.02 -21.48
N PRO A 213 6.32 0.96 -22.42
CA PRO A 213 6.63 2.34 -22.10
C PRO A 213 5.70 2.89 -20.99
N LYS A 214 6.27 3.70 -20.10
CA LYS A 214 5.47 4.44 -19.13
C LYS A 214 4.63 5.49 -19.84
N PHE A 215 3.47 5.82 -19.25
CA PHE A 215 2.59 6.80 -19.85
C PHE A 215 3.13 8.22 -19.75
N GLU A 216 2.98 8.96 -20.84
CA GLU A 216 3.24 10.39 -20.89
C GLU A 216 1.97 11.21 -20.69
N GLU A 217 0.82 10.69 -21.20
CA GLU A 217 -0.49 11.34 -21.09
C GLU A 217 -1.50 10.52 -20.33
N GLN A 218 -2.39 11.19 -19.61
CA GLN A 218 -3.48 10.58 -18.85
C GLN A 218 -4.83 11.03 -19.39
N SER A 219 -5.82 10.13 -19.36
CA SER A 219 -7.16 10.40 -19.89
C SER A 219 -8.24 9.60 -19.14
N LEU A 220 -9.30 10.29 -18.76
CA LEU A 220 -10.48 9.66 -18.14
C LEU A 220 -11.26 8.76 -19.13
N THR A 221 -11.13 9.00 -20.43
CA THR A 221 -11.81 8.19 -21.47
C THR A 221 -11.20 6.80 -21.65
N LYS A 222 -9.95 6.60 -21.20
CA LYS A 222 -9.24 5.31 -21.27
C LYS A 222 -9.54 4.38 -20.09
N LYS A 223 -10.43 4.78 -19.20
CA LYS A 223 -10.77 3.98 -18.00
C LYS A 223 -11.45 2.67 -18.41
N PRO A 224 -10.88 1.50 -18.02
CA PRO A 224 -11.50 0.21 -18.33
C PRO A 224 -12.72 -0.05 -17.46
N ASN A 225 -13.46 -1.11 -17.79
CA ASN A 225 -14.69 -1.47 -17.08
C ASN A 225 -14.40 -1.87 -15.62
N LEU A 226 -14.65 -0.93 -14.70
CA LEU A 226 -14.41 -1.09 -13.26
C LEU A 226 -15.15 -2.30 -12.67
N LYS A 227 -16.37 -2.60 -13.13
CA LYS A 227 -17.17 -3.70 -12.60
C LYS A 227 -16.53 -5.06 -12.85
N GLN A 228 -16.05 -5.28 -14.07
CA GLN A 228 -15.37 -6.53 -14.43
C GLN A 228 -14.05 -6.71 -13.67
N LEU A 229 -13.28 -5.63 -13.54
CA LEU A 229 -12.00 -5.66 -12.81
C LEU A 229 -12.20 -5.87 -11.31
N LYS A 230 -13.23 -5.27 -10.71
CA LYS A 230 -13.64 -5.56 -9.32
C LYS A 230 -13.94 -7.04 -9.11
N GLN A 231 -14.62 -7.68 -10.04
CA GLN A 231 -14.93 -9.12 -9.96
C GLN A 231 -13.70 -10.02 -10.02
N LYS A 232 -12.65 -9.57 -10.70
CA LYS A 232 -11.36 -10.29 -10.81
C LYS A 232 -10.39 -9.95 -9.68
N GLY A 233 -10.58 -8.82 -9.00
CA GLY A 233 -9.63 -8.31 -8.00
C GLY A 233 -8.39 -7.66 -8.60
N GLU A 234 -8.43 -7.25 -9.86
CA GLU A 234 -7.29 -6.69 -10.61
C GLU A 234 -7.33 -5.15 -10.61
N LEU A 235 -7.24 -4.54 -9.44
CA LEU A 235 -7.40 -3.08 -9.26
C LEU A 235 -6.25 -2.41 -8.52
N GLY A 236 -5.13 -3.09 -8.32
CA GLY A 236 -3.96 -2.48 -7.68
C GLY A 236 -3.55 -1.18 -8.39
N LEU A 237 -3.36 -0.09 -7.63
CA LEU A 237 -2.98 1.19 -8.19
C LEU A 237 -1.47 1.30 -8.32
N ASP A 238 -0.98 1.46 -9.54
CA ASP A 238 0.40 1.77 -9.83
C ASP A 238 0.45 3.01 -10.74
N CYS A 239 0.86 4.14 -10.18
CA CYS A 239 0.87 5.42 -10.89
C CYS A 239 1.76 5.43 -12.14
N ARG A 240 2.68 4.49 -12.28
CA ARG A 240 3.51 4.36 -13.48
C ARG A 240 2.72 3.90 -14.70
N TYR A 241 1.61 3.18 -14.47
CA TYR A 241 0.80 2.55 -15.52
C TYR A 241 -0.67 2.99 -15.50
N LEU A 242 -1.07 3.83 -14.54
CA LEU A 242 -2.45 4.30 -14.36
C LEU A 242 -2.71 5.56 -15.22
N ASN A 243 -2.55 5.45 -16.54
CA ASN A 243 -2.59 6.57 -17.48
C ASN A 243 -3.97 7.19 -17.69
N PHE A 244 -5.02 6.55 -17.22
CA PHE A 244 -6.39 7.11 -17.23
C PHE A 244 -6.74 7.92 -15.97
N ALA A 245 -5.83 8.01 -15.01
CA ALA A 245 -6.01 8.73 -13.74
C ALA A 245 -5.07 9.94 -13.67
N PRO A 246 -5.50 11.13 -14.10
CA PRO A 246 -4.64 12.31 -14.21
C PRO A 246 -4.01 12.74 -12.88
N GLN A 247 -4.62 12.41 -11.74
CA GLN A 247 -4.04 12.69 -10.43
C GLN A 247 -2.72 11.96 -10.18
N CYS A 248 -2.51 10.80 -10.78
CA CYS A 248 -1.25 10.06 -10.63
C CYS A 248 -0.06 10.87 -11.16
N GLN A 249 -0.21 11.52 -12.31
CA GLN A 249 0.82 12.41 -12.84
C GLN A 249 1.12 13.55 -11.86
N GLY A 250 0.09 14.21 -11.34
CA GLY A 250 0.25 15.30 -10.38
C GLY A 250 0.99 14.86 -9.10
N TRP A 251 0.60 13.76 -8.50
CA TRP A 251 1.28 13.25 -7.30
C TRP A 251 2.73 12.86 -7.56
N MET A 252 3.00 12.20 -8.68
CA MET A 252 4.36 11.83 -9.06
C MET A 252 5.26 13.05 -9.33
N GLN A 253 4.72 14.13 -9.91
CA GLN A 253 5.44 15.39 -10.15
C GLN A 253 5.74 16.12 -8.84
N VAL A 254 4.75 16.36 -7.99
CA VAL A 254 4.96 17.15 -6.75
C VAL A 254 5.86 16.44 -5.75
N THR A 255 6.04 15.12 -5.87
CA THR A 255 6.92 14.32 -5.00
C THR A 255 8.23 13.89 -5.65
N GLU A 256 8.48 14.25 -6.90
CA GLU A 256 9.60 13.74 -7.69
C GLU A 256 10.97 13.97 -7.05
N ASN A 257 11.17 15.15 -6.46
CA ASN A 257 12.43 15.54 -5.83
C ASN A 257 12.38 15.57 -4.31
N GLY A 258 11.43 14.85 -3.71
CA GLY A 258 11.04 15.05 -2.32
C GLY A 258 10.11 16.27 -2.17
N GLY A 259 9.50 16.43 -1.00
CA GLY A 259 8.64 17.57 -0.73
C GLY A 259 7.15 17.24 -0.84
N TYR A 260 6.35 18.26 -1.12
CA TYR A 260 4.88 18.18 -1.09
C TYR A 260 4.25 19.19 -2.07
N GLY A 261 2.97 18.98 -2.39
CA GLY A 261 2.19 19.88 -3.20
C GLY A 261 0.71 19.51 -3.21
N SER A 262 -0.11 20.43 -3.73
CA SER A 262 -1.56 20.26 -3.81
C SER A 262 -2.08 20.72 -5.15
N PHE A 263 -3.15 20.09 -5.61
CA PHE A 263 -3.86 20.50 -6.82
C PHE A 263 -5.32 20.06 -6.75
N ILE A 264 -6.16 20.59 -7.65
CA ILE A 264 -7.58 20.25 -7.74
C ILE A 264 -7.79 19.32 -8.93
N ILE A 265 -8.61 18.29 -8.74
CA ILE A 265 -8.96 17.34 -9.79
C ILE A 265 -10.43 16.92 -9.71
N TYR A 266 -11.06 16.70 -10.88
CA TYR A 266 -12.37 16.08 -10.96
C TYR A 266 -12.21 14.55 -11.11
N TRP A 267 -12.66 13.81 -10.09
CA TRP A 267 -12.56 12.34 -10.09
C TRP A 267 -13.74 11.72 -9.35
N SER A 268 -14.27 10.63 -9.89
CA SER A 268 -15.44 9.93 -9.31
C SER A 268 -16.64 10.83 -9.11
N LYS A 269 -16.87 11.76 -10.06
CA LYS A 269 -17.98 12.72 -10.09
C LYS A 269 -17.95 13.80 -9.00
N VAL A 270 -16.82 13.99 -8.34
CA VAL A 270 -16.61 15.06 -7.36
C VAL A 270 -15.32 15.82 -7.63
N TRP A 271 -15.32 17.11 -7.34
CA TRP A 271 -14.11 17.91 -7.29
C TRP A 271 -13.36 17.61 -5.99
N LYS A 272 -12.07 17.37 -6.10
CA LYS A 272 -11.20 17.06 -4.96
C LYS A 272 -10.01 17.99 -4.93
N LEU A 273 -9.77 18.60 -3.77
CA LEU A 273 -8.46 19.08 -3.42
C LEU A 273 -7.63 17.88 -3.00
N THR A 274 -6.54 17.64 -3.70
CA THR A 274 -5.62 16.56 -3.34
C THR A 274 -4.25 17.10 -3.01
N THR A 275 -3.64 16.53 -1.99
CA THR A 275 -2.31 16.86 -1.50
C THR A 275 -1.45 15.61 -1.49
N ALA A 276 -0.20 15.72 -1.89
CA ALA A 276 0.80 14.67 -1.71
C ALA A 276 2.00 15.22 -0.94
N ALA A 277 2.58 14.38 -0.07
CA ALA A 277 3.79 14.70 0.69
C ALA A 277 4.66 13.44 0.81
N THR A 278 5.97 13.59 0.61
CA THR A 278 6.92 12.49 0.75
C THR A 278 7.07 12.05 2.20
N ILE A 279 7.44 10.78 2.39
CA ILE A 279 7.79 10.20 3.68
C ILE A 279 9.33 10.17 3.74
N PRO A 280 9.96 11.12 4.46
CA PRO A 280 11.41 11.32 4.43
C PRO A 280 12.16 10.28 5.26
N TYR A 281 12.04 9.02 4.88
CA TYR A 281 12.72 7.90 5.49
C TYR A 281 13.74 7.31 4.51
N TYR A 282 15.01 7.54 4.76
CA TYR A 282 16.14 7.26 3.84
C TYR A 282 17.06 6.16 4.35
N THR A 283 16.56 5.16 5.05
CA THR A 283 17.34 4.03 5.57
C THR A 283 17.33 2.87 4.58
N GLY A 284 18.43 2.12 4.52
CA GLY A 284 18.57 0.94 3.67
C GLY A 284 18.41 1.28 2.18
N LYS A 285 17.57 0.56 1.46
CA LYS A 285 17.35 0.73 0.02
C LYS A 285 16.73 2.07 -0.37
N TYR A 286 16.13 2.78 0.57
CA TYR A 286 15.55 4.11 0.34
C TYR A 286 16.58 5.24 0.36
N LYS A 287 17.82 4.93 0.74
CA LYS A 287 18.91 5.91 0.91
C LYS A 287 19.15 6.80 -0.31
N ASN A 288 18.96 6.25 -1.49
CA ASN A 288 19.18 6.96 -2.76
C ASN A 288 17.88 7.36 -3.46
N THR A 289 16.71 7.15 -2.85
CA THR A 289 15.44 7.60 -3.42
C THR A 289 15.20 9.06 -3.07
N LYS A 290 14.64 9.83 -3.98
CA LYS A 290 14.25 11.21 -3.70
C LYS A 290 12.97 11.31 -2.86
N ARG A 291 12.12 10.27 -2.89
CA ARG A 291 10.86 10.18 -2.14
C ARG A 291 10.99 9.51 -0.77
N GLY A 292 12.19 9.10 -0.37
CA GLY A 292 12.35 8.28 0.82
C GLY A 292 11.59 6.96 0.71
N PHE A 293 10.86 6.57 1.74
CA PHE A 293 10.02 5.37 1.74
C PHE A 293 8.88 5.43 0.71
N GLY A 294 8.34 6.61 0.48
CA GLY A 294 7.23 6.82 -0.43
C GLY A 294 6.55 8.17 -0.21
N PHE A 295 5.25 8.23 -0.39
CA PHE A 295 4.48 9.44 -0.15
C PHE A 295 3.04 9.14 0.28
N VAL A 296 2.49 10.06 1.08
CA VAL A 296 1.07 10.06 1.49
C VAL A 296 0.31 11.01 0.59
N THR A 297 -0.91 10.63 0.24
CA THR A 297 -1.86 11.49 -0.46
C THR A 297 -3.14 11.62 0.36
N ILE A 298 -3.72 12.80 0.34
CA ILE A 298 -4.99 13.11 0.99
C ILE A 298 -5.91 13.72 -0.06
N GLY A 299 -7.12 13.20 -0.17
CA GLY A 299 -8.19 13.79 -0.97
C GLY A 299 -9.25 14.41 -0.09
N ALA A 300 -9.63 15.65 -0.36
CA ALA A 300 -10.75 16.33 0.27
C ALA A 300 -11.81 16.70 -0.78
N ASN A 301 -13.06 16.36 -0.52
CA ASN A 301 -14.18 16.76 -1.36
C ASN A 301 -14.37 18.29 -1.25
N VAL A 302 -14.21 19.01 -2.35
CA VAL A 302 -14.28 20.48 -2.40
C VAL A 302 -15.66 21.00 -1.98
N ASP A 303 -16.72 20.32 -2.34
CA ASP A 303 -18.09 20.73 -2.02
C ASP A 303 -18.34 20.63 -0.51
N GLU A 304 -17.84 19.57 0.17
CA GLU A 304 -17.95 19.45 1.62
C GLU A 304 -17.07 20.49 2.34
N PHE A 305 -15.90 20.76 1.82
CA PHE A 305 -15.00 21.80 2.36
C PHE A 305 -15.64 23.17 2.27
N HIS A 306 -16.22 23.55 1.11
CA HIS A 306 -16.95 24.80 0.94
C HIS A 306 -18.21 24.86 1.81
N SER A 307 -18.93 23.76 1.97
CA SER A 307 -20.11 23.69 2.85
C SER A 307 -19.74 24.03 4.31
N ALA A 308 -18.61 23.53 4.80
CA ALA A 308 -18.12 23.87 6.14
C ALA A 308 -17.75 25.38 6.27
N ALA A 309 -17.06 25.92 5.27
CA ALA A 309 -16.70 27.33 5.21
C ALA A 309 -17.96 28.23 5.13
N ASN A 310 -18.94 27.88 4.30
CA ASN A 310 -20.19 28.59 4.15
C ASN A 310 -21.02 28.57 5.44
N LYS A 311 -21.11 27.43 6.13
CA LYS A 311 -21.78 27.37 7.45
C LYS A 311 -21.12 28.24 8.49
N THR A 312 -19.80 28.35 8.48
CA THR A 312 -19.04 29.24 9.38
C THR A 312 -19.31 30.71 9.03
N LYS A 313 -19.29 31.06 7.74
CA LYS A 313 -19.64 32.39 7.25
C LYS A 313 -21.05 32.83 7.70
N MET A 314 -22.05 31.95 7.45
CA MET A 314 -23.44 32.22 7.88
C MET A 314 -23.54 32.50 9.40
N LYS A 315 -22.85 31.72 10.23
CA LYS A 315 -22.83 31.94 11.69
C LYS A 315 -22.17 33.25 12.10
N ILE A 316 -21.20 33.73 11.33
CA ILE A 316 -20.53 35.02 11.58
C ILE A 316 -21.45 36.16 11.14
N GLU A 317 -22.22 36.01 10.09
CA GLU A 317 -23.16 37.01 9.59
C GLU A 317 -24.45 37.11 10.45
N GLU A 318 -24.75 36.10 11.28
CA GLU A 318 -25.87 36.07 12.23
C GLU A 318 -25.54 36.73 13.58
N VAL A 319 -24.30 37.15 13.84
CA VAL A 319 -23.81 37.84 15.03
C VAL A 319 -23.63 39.33 14.75
#